data_1553ce95a541de2cb9ba84d463dfe218
#
_entry.id   1553ce95a541de2cb9ba84d463dfe218
#
_cell.length_a   1.000
_cell.length_b   1.000
_cell.length_c   1.000
_cell.angle_alpha   90.00
_cell.angle_beta   90.00
_cell.angle_gamma   90.00
#
_symmetry.space_group_name_H-M   'P 1'
#
loop_
_entity.id
_entity.type
_entity.pdbx_description
1 polymer ?
#
loop_
_entity_poly.entity_id
_entity_poly.type
_entity_poly.pdbx_seq_one_letter_code
_entity_poly.pdbx_strand_id
1 'polypeptide(L)'
;VIPPSVSIGEGTFITYHGLGVVIHKNVVIGKNCCIRQHVTIAGGRGGIPTIGDNVEINAGAVIVGPVHIGNYVRIGANAVVIQDIPDNCTVVGVPAKVVRVYKPGENTFSI
;
A
#
# COMPACT_ATOMS: atom_id res chain seq x y z
N VAL A 1 11.65 9.18 2.76
CA VAL A 1 12.13 9.72 1.49
C VAL A 1 11.11 9.45 0.38
N ILE A 2 10.58 10.52 -0.15
CA ILE A 2 9.56 10.44 -1.20
C ILE A 2 10.04 11.30 -2.38
N PRO A 3 10.54 10.69 -3.45
CA PRO A 3 11.02 11.46 -4.61
C PRO A 3 9.89 12.23 -5.28
N PRO A 4 10.20 13.37 -5.93
CA PRO A 4 9.18 14.16 -6.65
C PRO A 4 8.48 13.42 -7.78
N SER A 5 9.09 12.37 -8.32
CA SER A 5 8.51 11.57 -9.40
C SER A 5 7.40 10.63 -8.95
N VAL A 6 7.17 10.47 -7.64
CA VAL A 6 6.08 9.66 -7.12
C VAL A 6 4.77 10.37 -7.40
N SER A 7 3.82 9.66 -7.99
CA SER A 7 2.48 10.18 -8.25
C SER A 7 1.57 9.78 -7.09
N ILE A 8 1.01 10.77 -6.41
CA ILE A 8 0.13 10.54 -5.26
C ILE A 8 -1.22 11.18 -5.56
N GLY A 9 -2.28 10.37 -5.53
CA GLY A 9 -3.63 10.81 -5.81
C GLY A 9 -4.19 11.74 -4.72
N GLU A 10 -5.23 12.47 -5.10
CA GLU A 10 -5.92 13.40 -4.22
C GLU A 10 -6.47 12.68 -2.98
N GLY A 11 -6.36 13.31 -1.83
CA GLY A 11 -6.89 12.79 -0.58
C GLY A 11 -6.03 11.73 0.10
N THR A 12 -4.92 11.33 -0.50
CA THR A 12 -4.00 10.39 0.12
C THR A 12 -3.26 11.07 1.27
N PHE A 13 -3.18 10.39 2.38
CA PHE A 13 -2.67 10.90 3.63
C PHE A 13 -1.47 10.08 4.11
N ILE A 14 -0.36 10.75 4.40
CA ILE A 14 0.84 10.10 4.95
C ILE A 14 1.01 10.59 6.38
N THR A 15 0.94 9.67 7.35
CA THR A 15 0.97 10.02 8.76
C THR A 15 2.36 10.44 9.22
N TYR A 16 2.41 11.18 10.34
CA TYR A 16 3.66 11.59 10.99
C TYR A 16 4.66 12.24 10.05
N HIS A 17 4.19 13.06 9.10
CA HIS A 17 5.04 13.75 8.12
C HIS A 17 5.96 12.81 7.33
N GLY A 18 5.54 11.55 7.15
CA GLY A 18 6.34 10.58 6.39
C GLY A 18 7.49 9.98 7.18
N LEU A 19 7.40 9.94 8.51
CA LEU A 19 8.45 9.37 9.36
C LEU A 19 8.82 7.95 8.90
N GLY A 20 10.07 7.77 8.47
CA GLY A 20 10.60 6.48 8.04
C GLY A 20 9.98 5.93 6.76
N VAL A 21 9.13 6.69 6.08
CA VAL A 21 8.52 6.27 4.81
C VAL A 21 9.54 6.38 3.69
N VAL A 22 9.70 5.30 2.94
CA VAL A 22 10.58 5.24 1.78
C VAL A 22 9.77 4.76 0.58
N ILE A 23 9.69 5.58 -0.46
CA ILE A 23 8.96 5.25 -1.67
C ILE A 23 9.92 5.38 -2.86
N HIS A 24 9.99 4.31 -3.66
CA HIS A 24 10.82 4.31 -4.86
C HIS A 24 10.30 5.34 -5.89
N LYS A 25 11.22 5.90 -6.66
CA LYS A 25 10.86 6.84 -7.73
C LYS A 25 9.85 6.20 -8.68
N ASN A 26 8.98 7.03 -9.26
CA ASN A 26 7.97 6.65 -10.25
C ASN A 26 6.85 5.74 -9.74
N VAL A 27 6.79 5.45 -8.44
CA VAL A 27 5.66 4.71 -7.88
C VAL A 27 4.38 5.53 -8.05
N VAL A 28 3.29 4.85 -8.36
CA VAL A 28 1.96 5.47 -8.50
C VAL A 28 1.10 5.03 -7.33
N ILE A 29 0.56 6.01 -6.60
CA ILE A 29 -0.35 5.79 -5.47
C ILE A 29 -1.66 6.48 -5.79
N GLY A 30 -2.77 5.77 -5.63
CA GLY A 30 -4.08 6.29 -5.94
C GLY A 30 -4.61 7.32 -4.95
N LYS A 31 -5.92 7.51 -4.99
CA LYS A 31 -6.65 8.50 -4.18
C LYS A 31 -7.05 7.93 -2.83
N ASN A 32 -7.17 8.82 -1.84
CA ASN A 32 -7.74 8.49 -0.54
C ASN A 32 -7.06 7.30 0.15
N CYS A 33 -5.77 7.13 -0.07
CA CYS A 33 -4.99 6.13 0.63
C CYS A 33 -4.50 6.67 1.98
N CYS A 34 -4.17 5.77 2.88
CA CYS A 34 -3.54 6.11 4.15
C CYS A 34 -2.24 5.33 4.25
N ILE A 35 -1.12 6.03 4.39
CA ILE A 35 0.21 5.43 4.50
C ILE A 35 0.77 5.81 5.85
N ARG A 36 1.04 4.80 6.67
CA ARG A 36 1.54 5.02 8.02
C ARG A 36 3.06 5.03 8.06
N GLN A 37 3.61 5.33 9.23
CA GLN A 37 5.05 5.45 9.42
C GLN A 37 5.80 4.16 9.07
N HIS A 38 7.06 4.33 8.66
CA HIS A 38 7.99 3.24 8.35
C HIS A 38 7.54 2.30 7.22
N VAL A 39 6.63 2.74 6.38
CA VAL A 39 6.22 1.98 5.18
C VAL A 39 7.30 2.12 4.10
N THR A 40 7.62 1.00 3.45
CA THR A 40 8.54 0.96 2.32
C THR A 40 7.80 0.47 1.07
N ILE A 41 7.87 1.25 0.00
CA ILE A 41 7.31 0.87 -1.30
C ILE A 41 8.47 0.92 -2.29
N ALA A 42 8.98 -0.26 -2.67
CA ALA A 42 10.24 -0.37 -3.40
C ALA A 42 10.11 -1.17 -4.68
N GLY A 43 10.96 -0.85 -5.65
CA GLY A 43 11.08 -1.62 -6.87
C GLY A 43 11.86 -2.91 -6.68
N GLY A 44 11.73 -3.82 -7.62
CA GLY A 44 12.47 -5.05 -7.68
C GLY A 44 12.05 -5.89 -8.88
N ARG A 45 12.93 -6.78 -9.31
CA ARG A 45 12.65 -7.74 -10.41
C ARG A 45 12.04 -7.08 -11.65
N GLY A 46 12.61 -5.93 -12.03
CA GLY A 46 12.23 -5.26 -13.28
C GLY A 46 10.99 -4.38 -13.22
N GLY A 47 10.48 -4.07 -12.03
CA GLY A 47 9.33 -3.20 -11.95
C GLY A 47 9.13 -2.58 -10.58
N ILE A 48 8.14 -1.70 -10.52
CA ILE A 48 7.79 -0.96 -9.30
C ILE A 48 6.32 -1.17 -8.98
N PRO A 49 5.93 -1.01 -7.71
CA PRO A 49 4.52 -1.17 -7.33
C PRO A 49 3.62 -0.08 -7.88
N THR A 50 2.35 -0.45 -8.10
CA THR A 50 1.27 0.51 -8.30
C THR A 50 0.20 0.25 -7.23
N ILE A 51 -0.27 1.31 -6.60
CA ILE A 51 -1.22 1.24 -5.50
C ILE A 51 -2.54 1.85 -5.98
N GLY A 52 -3.63 1.12 -5.79
CA GLY A 52 -4.95 1.60 -6.17
C GLY A 52 -5.50 2.66 -5.23
N ASP A 53 -6.81 2.87 -5.28
CA ASP A 53 -7.51 3.87 -4.47
C ASP A 53 -8.00 3.26 -3.15
N ASN A 54 -8.11 4.10 -2.12
CA ASN A 54 -8.67 3.71 -0.83
C ASN A 54 -7.90 2.54 -0.19
N VAL A 55 -6.59 2.56 -0.29
CA VAL A 55 -5.71 1.55 0.28
C VAL A 55 -5.17 2.04 1.60
N GLU A 56 -5.21 1.19 2.62
CA GLU A 56 -4.59 1.47 3.90
C GLU A 56 -3.33 0.62 4.04
N ILE A 57 -2.20 1.28 4.21
CA ILE A 57 -0.90 0.61 4.38
C ILE A 57 -0.43 0.90 5.80
N ASN A 58 -0.45 -0.11 6.65
CA ASN A 58 -0.14 0.05 8.06
C ASN A 58 1.35 0.06 8.35
N ALA A 59 1.69 0.46 9.58
CA ALA A 59 3.06 0.77 9.96
C ALA A 59 4.03 -0.39 9.68
N GLY A 60 5.16 -0.06 9.11
CA GLY A 60 6.24 -1.02 8.85
C GLY A 60 6.01 -1.96 7.68
N ALA A 61 4.88 -1.86 6.99
CA ALA A 61 4.63 -2.73 5.84
C ALA A 61 5.62 -2.45 4.71
N VAL A 62 5.94 -3.48 3.94
CA VAL A 62 6.85 -3.42 2.80
C VAL A 62 6.14 -3.94 1.57
N ILE A 63 6.16 -3.17 0.49
CA ILE A 63 5.61 -3.57 -0.81
C ILE A 63 6.75 -3.52 -1.81
N VAL A 64 7.09 -4.65 -2.42
CA VAL A 64 8.29 -4.78 -3.25
C VAL A 64 7.98 -5.44 -4.58
N GLY A 65 8.53 -4.85 -5.64
CA GLY A 65 8.50 -5.44 -6.97
C GLY A 65 7.37 -4.94 -7.86
N PRO A 66 7.23 -5.52 -9.04
CA PRO A 66 6.22 -5.11 -10.01
C PRO A 66 4.83 -5.63 -9.62
N VAL A 67 4.35 -5.22 -8.45
CA VAL A 67 3.07 -5.67 -7.93
C VAL A 67 2.00 -4.60 -8.09
N HIS A 68 0.77 -5.03 -8.27
CA HIS A 68 -0.40 -4.16 -8.32
C HIS A 68 -1.27 -4.43 -7.09
N ILE A 69 -1.51 -3.38 -6.32
CA ILE A 69 -2.42 -3.43 -5.19
C ILE A 69 -3.76 -2.86 -5.64
N GLY A 70 -4.81 -3.65 -5.52
CA GLY A 70 -6.16 -3.24 -5.92
C GLY A 70 -6.74 -2.14 -5.03
N ASN A 71 -8.00 -1.80 -5.28
CA ASN A 71 -8.71 -0.78 -4.53
C ASN A 71 -9.31 -1.37 -3.25
N TYR A 72 -9.46 -0.54 -2.22
CA TYR A 72 -10.06 -0.94 -0.95
C TYR A 72 -9.32 -2.11 -0.30
N VAL A 73 -7.99 -2.08 -0.38
CA VAL A 73 -7.12 -3.08 0.24
C VAL A 73 -6.58 -2.53 1.55
N ARG A 74 -6.54 -3.39 2.56
CA ARG A 74 -5.87 -3.08 3.82
C ARG A 74 -4.66 -3.99 3.97
N ILE A 75 -3.49 -3.39 4.15
CA ILE A 75 -2.23 -4.12 4.37
C ILE A 75 -1.86 -3.99 5.83
N GLY A 76 -1.77 -5.12 6.52
CA GLY A 76 -1.47 -5.15 7.95
C GLY A 76 -0.08 -4.65 8.29
N ALA A 77 0.11 -4.26 9.55
CA ALA A 77 1.42 -3.80 10.03
C ALA A 77 2.49 -4.87 9.82
N ASN A 78 3.66 -4.44 9.38
CA ASN A 78 4.83 -5.29 9.14
C ASN A 78 4.61 -6.40 8.11
N ALA A 79 3.54 -6.34 7.32
CA ALA A 79 3.34 -7.29 6.23
C ALA A 79 4.34 -7.02 5.11
N VAL A 80 4.70 -8.08 4.37
CA VAL A 80 5.57 -7.96 3.20
C VAL A 80 4.82 -8.46 1.97
N VAL A 81 4.47 -7.53 1.08
CA VAL A 81 3.71 -7.82 -0.13
C VAL A 81 4.68 -7.99 -1.30
N ILE A 82 4.66 -9.16 -1.92
CA ILE A 82 5.53 -9.50 -3.04
C ILE A 82 4.77 -10.04 -4.25
N GLN A 83 3.45 -9.93 -4.23
CA GLN A 83 2.58 -10.37 -5.33
C GLN A 83 1.36 -9.46 -5.42
N ASP A 84 0.65 -9.53 -6.52
CA ASP A 84 -0.57 -8.73 -6.72
C ASP A 84 -1.61 -9.03 -5.67
N ILE A 85 -2.32 -7.98 -5.26
CA ILE A 85 -3.41 -8.09 -4.28
C ILE A 85 -4.70 -7.61 -4.95
N PRO A 86 -5.74 -8.46 -4.95
CA PRO A 86 -7.02 -8.07 -5.57
C PRO A 86 -7.76 -7.02 -4.74
N ASP A 87 -8.81 -6.45 -5.32
CA ASP A 87 -9.65 -5.46 -4.65
C ASP A 87 -10.33 -6.04 -3.41
N ASN A 88 -10.70 -5.16 -2.49
CA ASN A 88 -11.62 -5.46 -1.38
C ASN A 88 -11.13 -6.58 -0.45
N CYS A 89 -9.87 -6.53 -0.04
CA CYS A 89 -9.36 -7.54 0.89
C CYS A 89 -8.38 -6.97 1.90
N THR A 90 -8.14 -7.75 2.94
CA THR A 90 -7.10 -7.49 3.93
C THR A 90 -6.03 -8.57 3.81
N VAL A 91 -4.78 -8.14 3.79
CA VAL A 91 -3.61 -9.04 3.75
C VAL A 91 -2.71 -8.79 4.94
N VAL A 92 -2.13 -9.85 5.47
CA VAL A 92 -1.19 -9.78 6.60
C VAL A 92 -0.08 -10.81 6.42
N GLY A 93 1.00 -10.60 7.13
CA GLY A 93 2.07 -11.59 7.26
C GLY A 93 3.24 -11.41 6.32
N VAL A 94 4.20 -12.33 6.42
CA VAL A 94 5.43 -12.37 5.62
C VAL A 94 5.59 -13.79 5.07
N PRO A 95 5.36 -14.04 3.78
CA PRO A 95 4.75 -13.13 2.80
C PRO A 95 3.29 -12.84 3.11
N ALA A 96 2.81 -11.68 2.68
CA ALA A 96 1.44 -11.29 2.93
C ALA A 96 0.44 -12.20 2.22
N LYS A 97 -0.61 -12.57 2.95
CA LYS A 97 -1.68 -13.43 2.43
C LYS A 97 -3.03 -12.83 2.76
N VAL A 98 -4.00 -13.06 1.88
CA VAL A 98 -5.37 -12.61 2.07
C VAL A 98 -5.97 -13.35 3.26
N VAL A 99 -6.42 -12.59 4.26
CA VAL A 99 -7.09 -13.15 5.45
C VAL A 99 -8.55 -12.76 5.51
N ARG A 100 -8.97 -11.78 4.71
CA ARG A 100 -10.35 -11.35 4.66
C ARG A 100 -10.68 -10.76 3.30
N VAL A 101 -11.87 -11.07 2.78
CA VAL A 101 -12.40 -10.49 1.56
C VAL A 101 -13.70 -9.77 1.90
N TYR A 102 -13.86 -8.55 1.40
CA TYR A 102 -15.03 -7.73 1.62
C TYR A 102 -15.90 -7.70 0.38
N LYS A 103 -17.21 -7.52 0.58
CA LYS A 103 -18.11 -7.22 -0.52
C LYS A 103 -17.91 -5.78 -0.94
N PRO A 104 -18.08 -5.44 -2.22
CA PRO A 104 -18.04 -4.05 -2.67
C PRO A 104 -18.97 -3.18 -1.81
N GLY A 105 -18.44 -2.05 -1.33
CA GLY A 105 -19.18 -1.14 -0.49
C GLY A 105 -19.11 -1.39 1.01
N GLU A 106 -18.56 -2.53 1.46
CA GLU A 106 -18.28 -2.72 2.88
C GLU A 106 -17.16 -1.76 3.33
N ASN A 107 -17.24 -1.33 4.60
CA ASN A 107 -16.20 -0.47 5.16
C ASN A 107 -14.96 -1.30 5.51
N THR A 108 -13.90 -1.11 4.74
CA THR A 108 -12.63 -1.82 4.94
C THR A 108 -11.75 -1.16 6.01
N PHE A 109 -12.11 0.03 6.48
CA PHE A 109 -11.29 0.80 7.41
C PHE A 109 -11.80 0.76 8.86
N SER A 110 -12.86 0.05 9.14
CA SER A 110 -13.29 -0.13 10.53
C SER A 110 -12.41 -1.18 11.18
N ILE A 111 -11.72 -0.76 12.20
CA ILE A 111 -10.84 -1.64 12.97
C ILE A 111 -11.54 -2.06 14.24
#